data_91af4c241fe20f1fa08ab2c9b69a2d93
#
_entry.id   91af4c241fe20f1fa08ab2c9b69a2d93
#
_cell.length_a   1.000
_cell.length_b   1.000
_cell.length_c   1.000
_cell.angle_alpha   90.00
_cell.angle_beta   90.00
_cell.angle_gamma   90.00
#
_symmetry.space_group_name_H-M   'P 1'
#
loop_
_entity.id
_entity.type
_entity.pdbx_description
1 polymer ?
#
loop_
_entity_poly.entity_id
_entity_poly.type
_entity_poly.pdbx_seq_one_letter_code
_entity_poly.pdbx_strand_id
1 'polypeptide(L)'
;MNRAILIVAHGSREKPAQQEFKRLVGKYRQRHPGWKIAHAFLEMAEPSIPQALESLAVTSSEILVLPLFLFTAKHVRQHIPEILTAFRKKHPGAKVKLGKPLGADPQLLDILDKRLRHLS
;
A
#
# COMPACT_ATOMS: atom_id res chain seq x y z
N MET A 1 -17.41 -13.41 2.11
CA MET A 1 -16.50 -12.93 1.04
C MET A 1 -15.16 -12.61 1.64
N ASN A 2 -14.11 -13.20 1.10
CA ASN A 2 -12.76 -12.99 1.62
C ASN A 2 -12.12 -11.77 0.95
N ARG A 3 -11.97 -10.71 1.71
CA ARG A 3 -11.40 -9.44 1.25
C ARG A 3 -10.10 -9.16 1.98
N ALA A 4 -9.13 -8.62 1.25
CA ALA A 4 -7.84 -8.25 1.80
C ALA A 4 -7.49 -6.82 1.41
N ILE A 5 -6.70 -6.17 2.25
CA ILE A 5 -6.14 -4.85 1.97
C ILE A 5 -4.64 -5.01 1.81
N LEU A 6 -4.10 -4.45 0.73
CA LEU A 6 -2.67 -4.43 0.48
C LEU A 6 -2.20 -2.98 0.49
N ILE A 7 -1.40 -2.62 1.49
CA ILE A 7 -0.83 -1.28 1.59
C ILE A 7 0.54 -1.30 0.94
N VAL A 8 0.75 -0.38 0.00
CA VAL A 8 1.96 -0.37 -0.83
C VAL A 8 2.75 0.90 -0.57
N ALA A 9 4.04 0.74 -0.29
CA ALA A 9 4.98 1.86 -0.21
C ALA A 9 5.94 1.80 -1.40
N HIS A 10 6.62 2.90 -1.67
CA HIS A 10 7.60 2.97 -2.76
C HIS A 10 8.73 1.97 -2.53
N GLY A 11 9.27 1.92 -1.33
CA GLY A 11 10.36 1.03 -0.98
C GLY A 11 11.64 1.79 -0.65
N SER A 12 12.49 1.11 0.11
CA SER A 12 13.79 1.65 0.50
C SER A 12 14.69 0.47 0.85
N ARG A 13 15.98 0.63 0.61
CA ARG A 13 16.98 -0.35 1.02
C ARG A 13 17.33 -0.21 2.49
N GLU A 14 16.97 0.90 3.11
CA GLU A 14 17.29 1.17 4.50
C GLU A 14 16.29 0.50 5.43
N LYS A 15 16.81 -0.32 6.33
CA LYS A 15 15.98 -1.06 7.28
C LYS A 15 15.12 -0.16 8.17
N PRO A 16 15.62 0.97 8.70
CA PRO A 16 14.77 1.84 9.52
C PRO A 16 13.54 2.34 8.78
N ALA A 17 13.68 2.69 7.49
CA ALA A 17 12.54 3.14 6.70
C ALA A 17 11.53 2.01 6.48
N GLN A 18 12.02 0.79 6.20
CA GLN A 18 11.15 -0.37 6.05
C GLN A 18 10.39 -0.66 7.35
N GLN A 19 11.07 -0.57 8.49
CA GLN A 19 10.47 -0.83 9.79
C GLN A 19 9.40 0.20 10.14
N GLU A 20 9.66 1.47 9.83
CA GLU A 20 8.69 2.54 10.06
C GLU A 20 7.40 2.29 9.30
N PHE A 21 7.51 1.92 8.03
CA PHE A 21 6.36 1.57 7.21
C PHE A 21 5.61 0.36 7.79
N LYS A 22 6.34 -0.69 8.16
CA LYS A 22 5.72 -1.90 8.73
C LYS A 22 4.98 -1.60 10.03
N ARG A 23 5.52 -0.70 10.87
CA ARG A 23 4.84 -0.29 12.10
C ARG A 23 3.54 0.44 11.81
N LEU A 24 3.55 1.29 10.78
CA LEU A 24 2.33 2.00 10.38
C LEU A 24 1.25 1.01 9.91
N VAL A 25 1.65 0.03 9.11
CA VAL A 25 0.73 -1.02 8.65
C VAL A 25 0.19 -1.80 9.85
N GLY A 26 1.04 -2.10 10.84
CA GLY A 26 0.62 -2.77 12.06
C GLY A 26 -0.46 -1.98 12.82
N LYS A 27 -0.30 -0.67 12.90
CA LYS A 27 -1.31 0.19 13.52
C LYS A 27 -2.62 0.19 12.73
N TYR A 28 -2.52 0.15 11.42
CA TYR A 28 -3.70 0.07 10.57
C TYR A 28 -4.45 -1.25 10.80
N ARG A 29 -3.72 -2.36 10.97
CA ARG A 29 -4.32 -3.64 11.31
C ARG A 29 -5.12 -3.57 12.61
N GLN A 30 -4.57 -2.90 13.61
CA GLN A 30 -5.25 -2.75 14.91
C GLN A 30 -6.54 -1.95 14.78
N ARG A 31 -6.56 -1.00 13.85
CA ARG A 31 -7.75 -0.17 13.58
C ARG A 31 -8.84 -0.95 12.85
N HIS A 32 -8.48 -2.01 12.14
CA HIS A 32 -9.40 -2.78 11.32
C HIS A 32 -9.31 -4.28 11.62
N PRO A 33 -9.68 -4.70 12.83
CA PRO A 33 -9.68 -6.12 13.18
C PRO A 33 -10.70 -6.85 12.32
N GLY A 34 -10.52 -7.93 11.81
CA GLY A 34 -11.42 -8.64 10.90
C GLY A 34 -11.05 -8.49 9.44
N TRP A 35 -10.13 -7.58 9.11
CA TRP A 35 -9.58 -7.48 7.76
C TRP A 35 -8.24 -8.18 7.69
N LYS A 36 -7.99 -8.86 6.58
CA LYS A 36 -6.65 -9.34 6.27
C LYS A 36 -5.88 -8.18 5.64
N ILE A 37 -4.81 -7.74 6.29
CA ILE A 37 -4.03 -6.58 5.84
C ILE A 37 -2.58 -6.98 5.66
N ALA A 38 -2.05 -6.75 4.48
CA ALA A 38 -0.66 -7.04 4.13
C ALA A 38 0.02 -5.79 3.60
N HIS A 39 1.34 -5.86 3.47
CA HIS A 39 2.13 -4.77 2.93
C HIS A 39 2.99 -5.26 1.77
N ALA A 40 3.38 -4.33 0.91
CA ALA A 40 4.31 -4.61 -0.18
C ALA A 40 5.07 -3.35 -0.54
N PHE A 41 6.17 -3.54 -1.26
CA PHE A 41 6.99 -2.45 -1.76
C PHE A 41 7.00 -2.46 -3.28
N LEU A 42 7.00 -1.27 -3.86
CA LEU A 42 7.10 -1.16 -5.32
C LEU A 42 8.45 -1.65 -5.81
N GLU A 43 9.51 -1.31 -5.07
CA GLU A 43 10.88 -1.72 -5.39
C GLU A 43 11.77 -1.72 -4.15
N MET A 44 12.99 -2.21 -4.27
CA MET A 44 14.07 -2.13 -3.27
C MET A 44 13.85 -2.87 -1.96
N ALA A 45 12.74 -3.56 -1.79
CA ALA A 45 12.47 -4.35 -0.58
C ALA A 45 11.42 -5.40 -0.89
N GLU A 46 11.36 -6.43 -0.05
CA GLU A 46 10.38 -7.49 -0.20
C GLU A 46 9.36 -7.44 0.95
N PRO A 47 8.12 -7.90 0.70
CA PRO A 47 7.66 -8.47 -0.57
C PRO A 47 7.39 -7.40 -1.62
N SER A 48 7.57 -7.79 -2.88
CA SER A 48 7.16 -6.95 -4.01
C SER A 48 5.64 -7.00 -4.13
N ILE A 49 5.09 -6.09 -4.94
CA ILE A 49 3.64 -6.08 -5.18
C ILE A 49 3.18 -7.39 -5.81
N PRO A 50 3.83 -7.91 -6.88
CA PRO A 50 3.42 -9.20 -7.44
C PRO A 50 3.46 -10.33 -6.42
N GLN A 51 4.51 -10.40 -5.59
CA GLN A 51 4.62 -11.45 -4.56
C GLN A 51 3.46 -11.38 -3.57
N ALA A 52 3.13 -10.17 -3.09
CA ALA A 52 2.05 -9.99 -2.13
C ALA A 52 0.70 -10.33 -2.73
N LEU A 53 0.46 -9.93 -3.99
CA LEU A 53 -0.79 -10.24 -4.68
C LEU A 53 -0.98 -11.75 -4.83
N GLU A 54 0.07 -12.46 -5.24
CA GLU A 54 0.00 -13.93 -5.37
C GLU A 54 -0.31 -14.59 -4.04
N SER A 55 0.34 -14.12 -2.98
CA SER A 55 0.10 -14.65 -1.64
C SER A 55 -1.33 -14.41 -1.18
N LEU A 56 -1.85 -13.20 -1.38
CA LEU A 56 -3.20 -12.86 -0.96
C LEU A 56 -4.27 -13.58 -1.79
N ALA A 57 -4.00 -13.83 -3.05
CA ALA A 57 -4.95 -14.49 -3.94
C ALA A 57 -5.25 -15.92 -3.52
N VAL A 58 -4.37 -16.55 -2.74
CA VAL A 58 -4.61 -17.91 -2.24
C VAL A 58 -5.87 -17.98 -1.38
N THR A 59 -6.12 -16.96 -0.56
CA THR A 59 -7.22 -16.96 0.41
C THR A 59 -8.21 -15.82 0.25
N SER A 60 -7.97 -14.89 -0.66
CA SER A 60 -8.82 -13.69 -0.81
C SER A 60 -9.34 -13.57 -2.22
N SER A 61 -10.65 -13.36 -2.35
CA SER A 61 -11.30 -13.18 -3.65
C SER A 61 -11.29 -11.73 -4.11
N GLU A 62 -11.09 -10.78 -3.19
CA GLU A 62 -11.02 -9.37 -3.50
C GLU A 62 -9.84 -8.73 -2.76
N ILE A 63 -9.02 -7.97 -3.49
CA ILE A 63 -7.85 -7.30 -2.94
C ILE A 63 -7.99 -5.81 -3.20
N LEU A 64 -7.94 -5.02 -2.14
CA LEU A 64 -8.02 -3.58 -2.19
C LEU A 64 -6.62 -3.01 -1.98
N VAL A 65 -6.07 -2.38 -3.00
CA VAL A 65 -4.68 -1.87 -2.98
C VAL A 65 -4.68 -0.39 -2.61
N LEU A 66 -4.00 -0.05 -1.53
CA LEU A 66 -3.91 1.32 -1.02
C LEU A 66 -2.47 1.81 -1.15
N PRO A 67 -2.19 2.71 -2.11
CA PRO A 67 -0.84 3.25 -2.28
C PRO A 67 -0.55 4.31 -1.22
N LEU A 68 0.48 4.08 -0.41
CA LEU A 68 0.92 5.04 0.59
C LEU A 68 2.00 5.92 -0.03
N PHE A 69 1.59 6.75 -0.98
CA PHE A 69 2.46 7.67 -1.71
C PHE A 69 1.98 9.10 -1.56
N LEU A 70 2.91 10.03 -1.48
CA LEU A 70 2.59 11.46 -1.48
C LEU A 70 2.64 11.98 -2.93
N PHE A 71 3.71 12.67 -3.29
CA PHE A 71 3.85 13.27 -4.62
C PHE A 71 4.73 12.36 -5.46
N THR A 72 4.13 11.67 -6.41
CA THR A 72 4.86 10.66 -7.18
C THR A 72 5.00 11.09 -8.64
N ALA A 73 6.15 10.71 -9.23
CA ALA A 73 6.40 10.93 -10.64
C ALA A 73 5.42 10.10 -11.49
N LYS A 74 5.18 10.55 -12.70
CA LYS A 74 4.22 9.93 -13.59
C LYS A 74 4.49 8.44 -13.83
N HIS A 75 5.75 8.07 -14.06
CA HIS A 75 6.12 6.68 -14.34
C HIS A 75 5.84 5.77 -13.13
N VAL A 76 6.03 6.27 -11.92
CA VAL A 76 5.72 5.50 -10.71
C VAL A 76 4.21 5.28 -10.60
N ARG A 77 3.42 6.33 -10.88
CA ARG A 77 1.95 6.22 -10.83
C ARG A 77 1.41 5.23 -11.85
N GLN A 78 2.08 5.10 -13.00
CA GLN A 78 1.65 4.18 -14.05
C GLN A 78 2.11 2.74 -13.80
N HIS A 79 3.18 2.56 -13.05
CA HIS A 79 3.77 1.24 -12.82
C HIS A 79 2.81 0.32 -12.05
N ILE A 80 2.14 0.84 -11.02
CA ILE A 80 1.23 0.02 -10.23
C ILE A 80 0.05 -0.50 -11.06
N PRO A 81 -0.66 0.36 -11.84
CA PRO A 81 -1.71 -0.15 -12.71
C PRO A 81 -1.23 -1.24 -13.68
N GLU A 82 -0.01 -1.12 -14.20
CA GLU A 82 0.55 -2.13 -15.09
C GLU A 82 0.74 -3.47 -14.37
N ILE A 83 1.25 -3.45 -13.14
CA ILE A 83 1.41 -4.64 -12.32
C ILE A 83 0.04 -5.30 -12.09
N LEU A 84 -0.97 -4.50 -11.75
CA LEU A 84 -2.31 -5.02 -11.48
C LEU A 84 -2.95 -5.59 -12.74
N THR A 85 -2.72 -4.97 -13.89
CA THR A 85 -3.22 -5.50 -15.17
C THR A 85 -2.61 -6.86 -15.45
N ALA A 86 -1.30 -7.02 -15.26
CA ALA A 86 -0.63 -8.31 -15.45
C ALA A 86 -1.17 -9.36 -14.48
N PHE A 87 -1.41 -8.97 -13.23
CA PHE A 87 -1.96 -9.89 -12.23
C PHE A 87 -3.37 -10.34 -12.62
N ARG A 88 -4.22 -9.42 -13.06
CA ARG A 88 -5.60 -9.75 -13.47
C ARG A 88 -5.65 -10.73 -14.63
N LYS A 89 -4.68 -10.66 -15.53
CA LYS A 89 -4.59 -11.61 -16.65
C LYS A 89 -4.29 -13.01 -16.17
N LYS A 90 -3.45 -13.15 -15.14
CA LYS A 90 -3.12 -14.44 -14.54
C LYS A 90 -4.25 -14.97 -13.66
N HIS A 91 -5.02 -14.10 -13.05
CA HIS A 91 -6.06 -14.45 -12.09
C HIS A 91 -7.38 -13.76 -12.44
N PRO A 92 -8.03 -14.16 -13.55
CA PRO A 92 -9.24 -13.46 -14.01
C PRO A 92 -10.41 -13.53 -13.03
N GLY A 93 -10.39 -14.50 -12.11
CA GLY A 93 -11.43 -14.58 -11.08
C GLY A 93 -11.22 -13.67 -9.87
N ALA A 94 -10.04 -13.11 -9.74
CA ALA A 94 -9.73 -12.22 -8.61
C ALA A 94 -10.16 -10.79 -8.91
N LYS A 95 -10.76 -10.14 -7.93
CA LYS A 95 -11.11 -8.71 -8.03
C LYS A 95 -10.02 -7.91 -7.35
N VAL A 96 -9.41 -6.98 -8.08
CA VAL A 96 -8.37 -6.12 -7.56
C VAL A 96 -8.76 -4.68 -7.85
N LYS A 97 -8.86 -3.87 -6.80
CA LYS A 97 -9.21 -2.46 -6.91
C LYS A 97 -8.06 -1.61 -6.39
N LEU A 98 -7.75 -0.55 -7.11
CA LEU A 98 -6.67 0.37 -6.75
C LEU A 98 -7.25 1.67 -6.22
N GLY A 99 -6.90 2.01 -4.98
CA GLY A 99 -7.26 3.29 -4.39
C GLY A 99 -6.35 4.40 -4.86
N LYS A 100 -6.74 5.63 -4.59
CA LYS A 100 -5.92 6.79 -4.91
C LYS A 100 -4.76 6.89 -3.91
N PRO A 101 -3.57 7.33 -4.35
CA PRO A 101 -2.50 7.63 -3.39
C PRO A 101 -2.91 8.80 -2.49
N LEU A 102 -2.15 9.02 -1.41
CA LEU A 102 -2.45 10.12 -0.50
C LEU A 102 -2.37 11.47 -1.23
N GLY A 103 -1.34 11.63 -2.07
CA GLY A 103 -1.18 12.85 -2.85
C GLY A 103 -1.19 14.09 -1.99
N ALA A 104 -1.94 15.10 -2.40
CA ALA A 104 -2.07 16.35 -1.67
C ALA A 104 -3.37 16.40 -0.87
N ASP A 105 -3.72 15.30 -0.20
CA ASP A 105 -4.92 15.24 0.61
C ASP A 105 -4.89 16.32 1.71
N PRO A 106 -5.98 17.11 1.88
CA PRO A 106 -6.01 18.17 2.91
C PRO A 106 -5.73 17.69 4.33
N GLN A 107 -5.96 16.41 4.65
CA GLN A 107 -5.63 15.90 5.98
C GLN A 107 -4.14 15.97 6.28
N LEU A 108 -3.29 16.07 5.26
CA LEU A 108 -1.85 16.28 5.46
C LEU A 108 -1.57 17.62 6.11
N LEU A 109 -2.45 18.61 5.94
CA LEU A 109 -2.30 19.92 6.59
C LEU A 109 -2.36 19.79 8.11
N ASP A 110 -3.20 18.89 8.60
CA ASP A 110 -3.28 18.63 10.04
C ASP A 110 -1.98 18.04 10.57
N ILE A 111 -1.35 17.18 9.79
CA ILE A 111 -0.05 16.61 10.17
C ILE A 111 1.01 17.71 10.20
N LEU A 112 1.02 18.60 9.20
CA LEU A 112 1.95 19.73 9.18
C LEU A 112 1.76 20.64 10.39
N ASP A 113 0.51 20.94 10.72
CA ASP A 113 0.20 21.76 11.90
C ASP A 113 0.69 21.11 13.19
N LYS A 114 0.55 19.80 13.29
CA LYS A 114 1.06 19.06 14.44
C LYS A 114 2.58 19.19 14.56
N ARG A 115 3.29 19.09 13.44
CA ARG A 115 4.75 19.26 13.43
C ARG A 115 5.14 20.68 13.81
N LEU A 116 4.38 21.67 13.31
CA LEU A 116 4.61 23.08 13.65
C LEU A 116 4.47 23.31 15.15
N ARG A 117 3.44 22.74 15.78
CA ARG A 117 3.24 22.88 17.21
C ARG A 117 4.40 22.32 18.04
N HIS A 118 5.08 21.29 17.53
CA HIS A 118 6.23 20.72 18.22
C HIS A 118 7.46 21.63 18.18
N LEU A 119 7.49 22.63 17.28
CA LEU A 119 8.61 23.56 17.14
C LEU A 119 8.45 24.82 17.99
N SER A 120 7.25 25.13 18.43
CA SER A 120 6.98 26.36 19.15
C SER A 120 6.98 26.22 20.68
#